data_8aecabc024e1c09f04cff7fd03991e5d
#
_entry.id   8aecabc024e1c09f04cff7fd03991e5d
#
_cell.length_a   1.000
_cell.length_b   1.000
_cell.length_c   1.000
_cell.angle_alpha   90.00
_cell.angle_beta   90.00
_cell.angle_gamma   90.00
#
_symmetry.space_group_name_H-M   'P 1'
#
loop_
_entity.id
_entity.type
_entity.pdbx_description
1 polymer ?
#
loop_
_entity_poly.entity_id
_entity_poly.type
_entity_poly.pdbx_seq_one_letter_code
_entity_poly.pdbx_strand_id
1 'polypeptide(L)'
;MPHDQSSRERAESFLKIAGDFHLGDLVTELSHPRSAELSQTARQDTVAGLGVLFDVDRDVVDAYGVWAQSGQPGRMAAAALDALRGGGTLFFTGCGATGRLSIQLDAIWRAFWQGRGDARWQDRTRSVMAGGDFALIKSVEGFEDFAPFGRKQIADLGVAAGDVVFAITEGGETSFVIGTAWQGLDAGARVFFVYNNPDDILRARVRRSREVIDEPRIEKVNLTTGPMAVTGSTRMQATSSELLAMMTVL
;
A
#
# COMPACT_ATOMS: atom_id res chain seq x y z
N MET A 1 -7.40 1.43 32.73
CA MET A 1 -7.98 0.17 32.19
C MET A 1 -9.48 0.41 32.00
N PRO A 2 -10.00 0.48 30.78
CA PRO A 2 -11.45 0.44 30.58
C PRO A 2 -11.85 -1.03 30.65
N HIS A 3 -12.33 -1.48 31.80
CA HIS A 3 -12.65 -2.87 32.05
C HIS A 3 -14.14 -3.04 32.27
N ASP A 4 -14.62 -4.08 31.63
CA ASP A 4 -15.88 -4.77 31.87
C ASP A 4 -17.11 -4.32 31.07
N GLN A 5 -16.92 -4.03 29.78
CA GLN A 5 -18.04 -4.18 28.86
C GLN A 5 -18.34 -5.66 28.67
N SER A 6 -19.60 -6.04 28.90
CA SER A 6 -20.06 -7.39 28.62
C SER A 6 -19.83 -7.77 27.15
N SER A 7 -19.71 -9.05 26.84
CA SER A 7 -19.54 -9.52 25.44
C SER A 7 -20.65 -9.00 24.52
N ARG A 8 -21.85 -8.80 25.06
CA ARG A 8 -23.00 -8.23 24.35
C ARG A 8 -22.81 -6.76 24.00
N GLU A 9 -22.35 -5.95 24.95
CA GLU A 9 -22.08 -4.52 24.72
C GLU A 9 -20.96 -4.31 23.69
N ARG A 10 -19.92 -5.16 23.70
CA ARG A 10 -18.85 -5.15 22.70
C ARG A 10 -19.40 -5.50 21.32
N ALA A 11 -20.25 -6.52 21.22
CA ALA A 11 -20.89 -6.91 19.97
C ALA A 11 -21.80 -5.79 19.45
N GLU A 12 -22.62 -5.19 20.31
CA GLU A 12 -23.49 -4.05 19.95
C GLU A 12 -22.69 -2.82 19.51
N SER A 13 -21.54 -2.57 20.15
CA SER A 13 -20.61 -1.49 19.74
C SER A 13 -19.97 -1.78 18.39
N PHE A 14 -19.53 -3.02 18.14
CA PHE A 14 -18.99 -3.42 16.85
C PHE A 14 -20.02 -3.30 15.72
N LEU A 15 -21.28 -3.71 15.95
CA LEU A 15 -22.34 -3.62 14.94
C LEU A 15 -22.56 -2.19 14.42
N LYS A 16 -22.25 -1.17 15.23
CA LYS A 16 -22.35 0.23 14.81
C LYS A 16 -21.29 0.64 13.77
N ILE A 17 -20.16 -0.06 13.75
CA ILE A 17 -19.04 0.19 12.85
C ILE A 17 -18.79 -0.96 11.85
N ALA A 18 -19.61 -2.00 11.90
CA ALA A 18 -19.45 -3.19 11.07
C ALA A 18 -19.39 -2.87 9.57
N GLY A 19 -20.09 -1.81 9.12
CA GLY A 19 -20.04 -1.33 7.74
C GLY A 19 -18.64 -0.90 7.28
N ASP A 20 -17.79 -0.43 8.18
CA ASP A 20 -16.42 -0.02 7.87
C ASP A 20 -15.50 -1.22 7.55
N PHE A 21 -15.96 -2.45 7.83
CA PHE A 21 -15.25 -3.71 7.61
C PHE A 21 -15.87 -4.56 6.47
N HIS A 22 -16.86 -4.04 5.76
CA HIS A 22 -17.46 -4.69 4.59
C HIS A 22 -16.60 -4.43 3.35
N LEU A 23 -15.53 -5.22 3.18
CA LEU A 23 -14.57 -5.06 2.08
C LEU A 23 -14.87 -5.97 0.87
N GLY A 24 -15.84 -6.89 0.97
CA GLY A 24 -16.13 -7.88 -0.07
C GLY A 24 -16.60 -7.32 -1.43
N ASP A 25 -16.96 -6.04 -1.48
CA ASP A 25 -17.32 -5.35 -2.73
C ASP A 25 -16.09 -4.75 -3.45
N LEU A 26 -14.91 -4.78 -2.83
CA LEU A 26 -13.68 -4.28 -3.43
C LEU A 26 -13.21 -5.22 -4.54
N VAL A 27 -12.72 -4.66 -5.64
CA VAL A 27 -12.27 -5.45 -6.79
C VAL A 27 -11.12 -6.39 -6.41
N THR A 28 -10.24 -5.98 -5.51
CA THR A 28 -9.15 -6.81 -4.98
C THR A 28 -9.63 -8.03 -4.20
N GLU A 29 -10.88 -8.04 -3.73
CA GLU A 29 -11.47 -9.17 -2.99
C GLU A 29 -12.29 -10.12 -3.89
N LEU A 30 -12.50 -9.73 -5.16
CA LEU A 30 -13.26 -10.55 -6.10
C LEU A 30 -12.40 -11.67 -6.70
N SER A 31 -13.08 -12.76 -7.12
CA SER A 31 -12.45 -13.85 -7.85
C SER A 31 -12.12 -13.43 -9.29
N HIS A 32 -10.90 -13.71 -9.72
CA HIS A 32 -10.50 -13.46 -11.10
C HIS A 32 -11.11 -14.51 -12.05
N PRO A 33 -11.79 -14.12 -13.13
CA PRO A 33 -12.48 -15.09 -14.01
C PRO A 33 -11.52 -16.09 -14.66
N ARG A 34 -10.30 -15.71 -15.02
CA ARG A 34 -9.30 -16.63 -15.60
C ARG A 34 -8.75 -17.65 -14.60
N SER A 35 -8.78 -17.38 -13.30
CA SER A 35 -8.26 -18.27 -12.26
C SER A 35 -9.35 -18.93 -11.40
N ALA A 36 -10.61 -18.87 -11.82
CA ALA A 36 -11.73 -19.48 -11.09
C ALA A 36 -11.50 -20.97 -10.78
N GLU A 37 -10.89 -21.70 -11.71
CA GLU A 37 -10.60 -23.13 -11.58
C GLU A 37 -9.14 -23.44 -11.17
N LEU A 38 -8.40 -22.44 -10.68
CA LEU A 38 -6.97 -22.56 -10.37
C LEU A 38 -6.65 -23.76 -9.46
N SER A 39 -7.43 -23.96 -8.39
CA SER A 39 -7.21 -25.04 -7.45
C SER A 39 -7.36 -26.43 -8.08
N GLN A 40 -8.32 -26.59 -8.97
CA GLN A 40 -8.55 -27.84 -9.69
C GLN A 40 -7.46 -28.07 -10.73
N THR A 41 -7.11 -27.05 -11.51
CA THR A 41 -6.05 -27.09 -12.52
C THR A 41 -4.71 -27.45 -11.90
N ALA A 42 -4.31 -26.72 -10.84
CA ALA A 42 -3.02 -26.95 -10.18
C ALA A 42 -2.91 -28.32 -9.50
N ARG A 43 -4.03 -28.90 -9.04
CA ARG A 43 -4.05 -30.24 -8.48
C ARG A 43 -3.86 -31.32 -9.53
N GLN A 44 -4.33 -31.08 -10.76
CA GLN A 44 -4.18 -32.03 -11.88
C GLN A 44 -2.83 -31.86 -12.60
N ASP A 45 -2.42 -30.61 -12.80
CA ASP A 45 -1.18 -30.23 -13.47
C ASP A 45 -0.65 -28.91 -12.88
N THR A 46 0.46 -29.00 -12.15
CA THR A 46 1.10 -27.83 -11.52
C THR A 46 1.59 -26.83 -12.57
N VAL A 47 2.08 -27.30 -13.72
CA VAL A 47 2.58 -26.41 -14.80
C VAL A 47 1.43 -25.62 -15.41
N ALA A 48 0.30 -26.29 -15.67
CA ALA A 48 -0.91 -25.62 -16.13
C ALA A 48 -1.43 -24.60 -15.10
N GLY A 49 -1.41 -24.93 -13.80
CA GLY A 49 -1.75 -24.01 -12.73
C GLY A 49 -0.87 -22.75 -12.69
N LEU A 50 0.44 -22.91 -12.84
CA LEU A 50 1.36 -21.78 -12.97
C LEU A 50 1.10 -20.96 -14.24
N GLY A 51 0.76 -21.61 -15.36
CA GLY A 51 0.37 -20.93 -16.59
C GLY A 51 -0.83 -20.01 -16.39
N VAL A 52 -1.84 -20.43 -15.63
CA VAL A 52 -3.01 -19.61 -15.28
C VAL A 52 -2.59 -18.36 -14.49
N LEU A 53 -1.67 -18.49 -13.52
CA LEU A 53 -1.17 -17.34 -12.75
C LEU A 53 -0.43 -16.34 -13.64
N PHE A 54 0.46 -16.83 -14.53
CA PHE A 54 1.17 -15.96 -15.49
C PHE A 54 0.24 -15.28 -16.49
N ASP A 55 -0.86 -15.92 -16.87
CA ASP A 55 -1.86 -15.29 -17.73
C ASP A 55 -2.61 -14.14 -17.03
N VAL A 56 -2.79 -14.24 -15.71
CA VAL A 56 -3.37 -13.14 -14.92
C VAL A 56 -2.38 -11.99 -14.74
N ASP A 57 -1.08 -12.26 -14.63
CA ASP A 57 -0.05 -11.22 -14.52
C ASP A 57 0.01 -10.27 -15.73
N ARG A 58 -0.59 -10.64 -16.87
CA ARG A 58 -0.75 -9.73 -18.02
C ARG A 58 -1.53 -8.47 -17.67
N ASP A 59 -2.49 -8.56 -16.74
CA ASP A 59 -3.26 -7.40 -16.28
C ASP A 59 -2.36 -6.37 -15.59
N VAL A 60 -1.30 -6.82 -14.89
CA VAL A 60 -0.28 -5.94 -14.32
C VAL A 60 0.47 -5.19 -15.42
N VAL A 61 0.88 -5.90 -16.48
CA VAL A 61 1.61 -5.29 -17.60
C VAL A 61 0.76 -4.25 -18.31
N ASP A 62 -0.51 -4.58 -18.56
CA ASP A 62 -1.45 -3.68 -19.26
C ASP A 62 -1.75 -2.43 -18.41
N ALA A 63 -2.09 -2.60 -17.13
CA ALA A 63 -2.34 -1.49 -16.21
C ALA A 63 -1.10 -0.61 -16.03
N TYR A 64 0.08 -1.22 -15.88
CA TYR A 64 1.34 -0.49 -15.80
C TYR A 64 1.62 0.30 -17.09
N GLY A 65 1.38 -0.28 -18.28
CA GLY A 65 1.58 0.40 -19.56
C GLY A 65 0.74 1.67 -19.68
N VAL A 66 -0.51 1.65 -19.21
CA VAL A 66 -1.39 2.82 -19.16
C VAL A 66 -0.86 3.85 -18.17
N TRP A 67 -0.53 3.42 -16.94
CA TRP A 67 -0.03 4.30 -15.88
C TRP A 67 1.30 4.94 -16.29
N ALA A 68 2.24 4.19 -16.86
CA ALA A 68 3.55 4.68 -17.28
C ALA A 68 3.48 5.81 -18.30
N GLN A 69 2.41 5.84 -19.11
CA GLN A 69 2.17 6.89 -20.12
C GLN A 69 1.35 8.08 -19.60
N SER A 70 0.84 8.03 -18.37
CA SER A 70 -0.04 9.07 -17.80
C SER A 70 0.66 10.37 -17.39
N GLY A 71 1.99 10.42 -17.45
CA GLY A 71 2.80 11.52 -16.91
C GLY A 71 2.91 11.52 -15.38
N GLN A 72 2.17 10.67 -14.66
CA GLN A 72 2.24 10.55 -13.21
C GLN A 72 3.61 10.06 -12.72
N PRO A 73 4.26 9.05 -13.34
CA PRO A 73 5.61 8.63 -12.96
C PRO A 73 6.60 9.79 -12.94
N GLY A 74 6.57 10.64 -13.96
CA GLY A 74 7.44 11.83 -14.02
C GLY A 74 7.19 12.83 -12.92
N ARG A 75 5.93 13.06 -12.53
CA ARG A 75 5.60 13.94 -11.39
C ARG A 75 6.06 13.36 -10.06
N MET A 76 5.89 12.06 -9.86
CA MET A 76 6.35 11.36 -8.66
C MET A 76 7.89 11.40 -8.55
N ALA A 77 8.59 11.08 -9.63
CA ALA A 77 10.06 11.14 -9.68
C ALA A 77 10.60 12.57 -9.46
N ALA A 78 9.96 13.58 -10.07
CA ALA A 78 10.32 14.98 -9.83
C ALA A 78 10.14 15.37 -8.36
N ALA A 79 9.03 14.97 -7.73
CA ALA A 79 8.79 15.24 -6.31
C ALA A 79 9.84 14.57 -5.42
N ALA A 80 10.18 13.32 -5.69
CA ALA A 80 11.23 12.60 -4.96
C ALA A 80 12.59 13.30 -5.11
N LEU A 81 12.96 13.67 -6.33
CA LEU A 81 14.21 14.36 -6.63
C LEU A 81 14.29 15.72 -5.96
N ASP A 82 13.21 16.51 -5.97
CA ASP A 82 13.15 17.83 -5.34
C ASP A 82 13.31 17.72 -3.81
N ALA A 83 12.62 16.73 -3.19
CA ALA A 83 12.78 16.45 -1.77
C ALA A 83 14.23 16.09 -1.43
N LEU A 84 14.83 15.18 -2.16
CA LEU A 84 16.21 14.74 -1.95
C LEU A 84 17.21 15.89 -2.11
N ARG A 85 17.06 16.73 -3.13
CA ARG A 85 17.90 17.91 -3.35
C ARG A 85 17.75 18.96 -2.25
N GLY A 86 16.52 19.08 -1.71
CA GLY A 86 16.23 19.93 -0.56
C GLY A 86 16.71 19.38 0.79
N GLY A 87 17.31 18.19 0.82
CA GLY A 87 17.75 17.52 2.05
C GLY A 87 16.66 16.72 2.75
N GLY A 88 15.49 16.54 2.13
CA GLY A 88 14.38 15.74 2.62
C GLY A 88 14.62 14.24 2.51
N THR A 89 13.65 13.49 2.98
CA THR A 89 13.63 12.02 3.08
C THR A 89 12.44 11.46 2.33
N LEU A 90 12.61 10.28 1.72
CA LEU A 90 11.52 9.52 1.10
C LEU A 90 11.04 8.44 2.09
N PHE A 91 9.78 8.50 2.46
CA PHE A 91 9.13 7.51 3.32
C PHE A 91 8.31 6.56 2.47
N PHE A 92 8.57 5.25 2.62
CA PHE A 92 7.72 4.19 2.07
C PHE A 92 6.95 3.56 3.22
N THR A 93 5.63 3.59 3.19
CA THR A 93 4.81 3.09 4.28
C THR A 93 3.87 2.00 3.79
N GLY A 94 3.66 0.96 4.60
CA GLY A 94 2.80 -0.15 4.24
C GLY A 94 2.45 -1.06 5.40
N CYS A 95 1.58 -2.02 5.12
CA CYS A 95 1.18 -3.08 6.05
C CYS A 95 1.31 -4.44 5.39
N GLY A 96 1.66 -5.49 6.13
CA GLY A 96 1.75 -6.84 5.58
C GLY A 96 2.68 -6.94 4.37
N ALA A 97 2.13 -7.21 3.18
CA ALA A 97 2.91 -7.32 1.95
C ALA A 97 3.49 -5.97 1.52
N THR A 98 2.72 -4.88 1.56
CA THR A 98 3.22 -3.53 1.25
C THR A 98 4.20 -3.02 2.29
N GLY A 99 4.09 -3.45 3.55
CA GLY A 99 5.11 -3.20 4.57
C GLY A 99 6.45 -3.86 4.22
N ARG A 100 6.43 -5.09 3.73
CA ARG A 100 7.65 -5.76 3.22
C ARG A 100 8.17 -5.12 1.95
N LEU A 101 7.27 -4.68 1.06
CA LEU A 101 7.61 -3.91 -0.13
C LEU A 101 8.33 -2.61 0.26
N SER A 102 7.85 -1.89 1.26
CA SER A 102 8.50 -0.65 1.72
C SER A 102 9.92 -0.89 2.24
N ILE A 103 10.16 -1.99 2.96
CA ILE A 103 11.50 -2.41 3.40
C ILE A 103 12.37 -2.78 2.18
N GLN A 104 11.80 -3.47 1.20
CA GLN A 104 12.53 -3.84 -0.02
C GLN A 104 12.95 -2.61 -0.83
N LEU A 105 12.09 -1.61 -0.98
CA LEU A 105 12.41 -0.35 -1.65
C LEU A 105 13.55 0.39 -0.96
N ASP A 106 13.52 0.50 0.36
CA ASP A 106 14.61 1.09 1.15
C ASP A 106 15.92 0.32 0.98
N ALA A 107 15.87 -1.01 1.02
CA ALA A 107 17.05 -1.86 0.84
C ALA A 107 17.65 -1.73 -0.57
N ILE A 108 16.83 -1.71 -1.62
CA ILE A 108 17.27 -1.52 -3.01
C ILE A 108 17.91 -0.15 -3.19
N TRP A 109 17.27 0.90 -2.66
CA TRP A 109 17.82 2.25 -2.69
C TRP A 109 19.19 2.33 -2.04
N ARG A 110 19.34 1.80 -0.81
CA ARG A 110 20.61 1.78 -0.08
C ARG A 110 21.69 1.02 -0.85
N ALA A 111 21.38 -0.18 -1.35
CA ALA A 111 22.32 -1.00 -2.10
C ALA A 111 22.79 -0.30 -3.39
N PHE A 112 21.89 0.36 -4.10
CA PHE A 112 22.21 1.12 -5.31
C PHE A 112 23.22 2.24 -5.06
N TRP A 113 22.97 3.08 -4.05
CA TRP A 113 23.85 4.22 -3.74
C TRP A 113 25.16 3.79 -3.07
N GLN A 114 25.13 2.72 -2.28
CA GLN A 114 26.35 2.09 -1.74
C GLN A 114 27.23 1.58 -2.88
N GLY A 115 26.66 0.92 -3.87
CA GLY A 115 27.40 0.45 -5.05
C GLY A 115 28.00 1.58 -5.89
N ARG A 116 27.44 2.78 -5.84
CA ARG A 116 27.98 4.00 -6.48
C ARG A 116 28.98 4.77 -5.63
N GLY A 117 29.16 4.38 -4.37
CA GLY A 117 30.04 5.08 -3.44
C GLY A 117 29.53 6.47 -3.02
N ASP A 118 28.25 6.78 -3.22
CA ASP A 118 27.65 8.08 -2.86
C ASP A 118 26.81 7.97 -1.57
N ALA A 119 27.49 8.15 -0.44
CA ALA A 119 26.86 8.08 0.88
C ALA A 119 25.80 9.17 1.14
N ARG A 120 25.79 10.27 0.36
CA ARG A 120 24.84 11.39 0.57
C ARG A 120 23.39 10.94 0.39
N TRP A 121 23.15 9.99 -0.51
CA TRP A 121 21.81 9.51 -0.87
C TRP A 121 21.44 8.22 -0.16
N GLN A 122 22.42 7.47 0.33
CA GLN A 122 22.21 6.14 0.91
C GLN A 122 21.17 6.15 2.04
N ASP A 123 21.23 7.13 2.94
CA ASP A 123 20.37 7.22 4.12
C ASP A 123 19.20 8.19 3.97
N ARG A 124 18.74 8.42 2.72
CA ARG A 124 17.63 9.33 2.40
C ARG A 124 16.29 8.63 2.23
N THR A 125 16.20 7.38 2.60
CA THR A 125 14.93 6.62 2.60
C THR A 125 14.62 6.09 3.99
N ARG A 126 13.34 5.86 4.26
CA ARG A 126 12.82 5.21 5.47
C ARG A 126 11.67 4.30 5.09
N SER A 127 11.70 3.08 5.60
CA SER A 127 10.57 2.16 5.53
C SER A 127 9.73 2.22 6.81
N VAL A 128 8.41 2.17 6.66
CA VAL A 128 7.45 2.17 7.77
C VAL A 128 6.50 0.99 7.59
N MET A 129 6.76 -0.09 8.30
CA MET A 129 5.90 -1.26 8.30
C MET A 129 5.01 -1.28 9.54
N ALA A 130 3.73 -1.57 9.38
CA ALA A 130 2.80 -1.72 10.49
C ALA A 130 3.34 -2.72 11.54
N GLY A 131 3.46 -2.30 12.79
CA GLY A 131 4.04 -3.09 13.87
C GLY A 131 5.57 -3.09 13.93
N GLY A 132 6.25 -2.37 13.02
CA GLY A 132 7.71 -2.26 12.99
C GLY A 132 8.43 -3.58 12.75
N ASP A 133 9.70 -3.66 13.17
CA ASP A 133 10.56 -4.83 12.94
C ASP A 133 10.02 -6.12 13.59
N PHE A 134 9.27 -6.00 14.67
CA PHE A 134 8.67 -7.17 15.33
C PHE A 134 7.69 -7.90 14.39
N ALA A 135 7.00 -7.19 13.51
CA ALA A 135 6.08 -7.77 12.54
C ALA A 135 6.76 -8.66 11.48
N LEU A 136 8.09 -8.57 11.33
CA LEU A 136 8.88 -9.49 10.51
C LEU A 136 9.12 -10.83 11.19
N ILE A 137 9.10 -10.85 12.54
CA ILE A 137 9.32 -12.06 13.34
C ILE A 137 8.00 -12.76 13.60
N LYS A 138 6.97 -12.00 13.98
CA LYS A 138 5.64 -12.49 14.30
C LYS A 138 4.59 -11.51 13.83
N SER A 139 3.55 -12.02 13.14
CA SER A 139 2.40 -11.20 12.76
C SER A 139 1.80 -10.49 13.96
N VAL A 140 1.54 -9.20 13.83
CA VAL A 140 0.92 -8.34 14.86
C VAL A 140 -0.45 -7.93 14.36
N GLU A 141 -1.40 -8.84 14.51
CA GLU A 141 -2.79 -8.60 14.15
C GLU A 141 -3.34 -7.36 14.88
N GLY A 142 -4.23 -6.64 14.24
CA GLY A 142 -4.86 -5.45 14.81
C GLY A 142 -4.06 -4.15 14.67
N PHE A 143 -2.79 -4.15 14.30
CA PHE A 143 -2.06 -2.90 14.02
C PHE A 143 -2.56 -2.21 12.76
N GLU A 144 -2.99 -2.99 11.76
CA GLU A 144 -3.48 -2.48 10.49
C GLU A 144 -4.79 -1.69 10.59
N ASP A 145 -5.61 -2.00 11.62
CA ASP A 145 -6.94 -1.41 11.80
C ASP A 145 -6.92 -0.01 12.46
N PHE A 146 -5.77 0.43 12.95
CA PHE A 146 -5.67 1.65 13.73
C PHE A 146 -4.81 2.73 13.06
N ALA A 147 -5.46 3.73 12.47
CA ALA A 147 -4.80 4.89 11.89
C ALA A 147 -3.87 5.65 12.86
N PRO A 148 -4.18 5.77 14.17
CA PRO A 148 -3.26 6.40 15.13
C PRO A 148 -1.89 5.72 15.24
N PHE A 149 -1.80 4.41 15.03
CA PHE A 149 -0.51 3.71 15.03
C PHE A 149 0.33 4.12 13.81
N GLY A 150 -0.28 4.22 12.63
CA GLY A 150 0.40 4.72 11.43
C GLY A 150 0.89 6.14 11.62
N ARG A 151 0.05 7.03 12.14
CA ARG A 151 0.42 8.40 12.48
C ARG A 151 1.62 8.44 13.42
N LYS A 152 1.55 7.72 14.53
CA LYS A 152 2.63 7.70 15.52
C LYS A 152 3.92 7.17 14.93
N GLN A 153 3.86 6.04 14.23
CA GLN A 153 5.07 5.36 13.75
C GLN A 153 5.86 6.22 12.75
N ILE A 154 5.18 6.91 11.82
CA ILE A 154 5.86 7.82 10.90
C ILE A 154 6.31 9.13 11.57
N ALA A 155 5.54 9.64 12.55
CA ALA A 155 5.93 10.81 13.33
C ALA A 155 7.20 10.56 14.17
N ASP A 156 7.32 9.38 14.77
CA ASP A 156 8.50 8.96 15.54
C ASP A 156 9.77 8.90 14.67
N LEU A 157 9.62 8.72 13.35
CA LEU A 157 10.71 8.77 12.37
C LEU A 157 11.00 10.18 11.85
N GLY A 158 10.30 11.18 12.35
CA GLY A 158 10.58 12.58 12.12
C GLY A 158 10.13 13.13 10.76
N VAL A 159 9.04 12.60 10.19
CA VAL A 159 8.47 13.15 8.94
C VAL A 159 8.17 14.63 9.08
N ALA A 160 8.58 15.43 8.09
CA ALA A 160 8.54 16.90 8.14
C ALA A 160 8.25 17.52 6.75
N ALA A 161 8.09 18.84 6.73
CA ALA A 161 8.00 19.60 5.49
C ALA A 161 9.26 19.42 4.63
N GLY A 162 9.06 19.21 3.33
CA GLY A 162 10.13 18.90 2.38
C GLY A 162 10.38 17.41 2.16
N ASP A 163 9.74 16.53 2.95
CA ASP A 163 9.76 15.08 2.72
C ASP A 163 8.71 14.64 1.70
N VAL A 164 8.85 13.39 1.23
CA VAL A 164 7.83 12.71 0.43
C VAL A 164 7.41 11.43 1.13
N VAL A 165 6.10 11.22 1.22
CA VAL A 165 5.49 9.98 1.76
C VAL A 165 4.79 9.23 0.62
N PHE A 166 5.24 8.01 0.36
CA PHE A 166 4.54 7.04 -0.46
C PHE A 166 3.77 6.09 0.46
N ALA A 167 2.48 6.34 0.62
CA ALA A 167 1.57 5.54 1.43
C ALA A 167 0.99 4.43 0.56
N ILE A 168 1.49 3.20 0.72
CA ILE A 168 1.27 2.08 -0.20
C ILE A 168 0.32 1.06 0.45
N THR A 169 -0.81 0.80 -0.19
CA THR A 169 -1.83 -0.13 0.32
C THR A 169 -2.56 -0.82 -0.83
N GLU A 170 -2.47 -2.13 -0.92
CA GLU A 170 -3.04 -2.89 -2.04
C GLU A 170 -4.51 -2.56 -2.27
N GLY A 171 -5.33 -2.63 -1.23
CA GLY A 171 -6.78 -2.39 -1.33
C GLY A 171 -7.18 -0.92 -1.28
N GLY A 172 -6.32 -0.04 -0.79
CA GLY A 172 -6.64 1.38 -0.59
C GLY A 172 -7.43 1.69 0.70
N GLU A 173 -7.58 0.71 1.60
CA GLU A 173 -8.45 0.82 2.78
C GLU A 173 -7.72 0.63 4.13
N THR A 174 -6.44 0.22 4.13
CA THR A 174 -5.71 -0.11 5.35
C THR A 174 -5.55 1.11 6.26
N SER A 175 -6.19 1.08 7.42
CA SER A 175 -6.25 2.22 8.35
C SER A 175 -4.87 2.70 8.77
N PHE A 176 -3.93 1.79 9.04
CA PHE A 176 -2.55 2.14 9.37
C PHE A 176 -1.90 3.01 8.30
N VAL A 177 -1.98 2.60 7.02
CA VAL A 177 -1.39 3.32 5.89
C VAL A 177 -2.06 4.66 5.67
N ILE A 178 -3.38 4.72 5.79
CA ILE A 178 -4.15 5.97 5.78
C ILE A 178 -3.65 6.90 6.89
N GLY A 179 -3.36 6.36 8.07
CA GLY A 179 -2.78 7.11 9.18
C GLY A 179 -1.44 7.73 8.84
N THR A 180 -0.55 7.00 8.13
CA THR A 180 0.74 7.55 7.68
C THR A 180 0.57 8.65 6.64
N ALA A 181 -0.40 8.51 5.72
CA ALA A 181 -0.71 9.53 4.72
C ALA A 181 -1.16 10.84 5.38
N TRP A 182 -2.11 10.76 6.33
CA TRP A 182 -2.57 11.93 7.07
C TRP A 182 -1.47 12.58 7.91
N GLN A 183 -0.63 11.80 8.57
CA GLN A 183 0.49 12.35 9.34
C GLN A 183 1.52 13.03 8.45
N GLY A 184 1.85 12.46 7.30
CA GLY A 184 2.72 13.10 6.31
C GLY A 184 2.15 14.43 5.83
N LEU A 185 0.86 14.47 5.51
CA LEU A 185 0.18 15.70 5.09
C LEU A 185 0.19 16.77 6.18
N ASP A 186 -0.14 16.40 7.43
CA ASP A 186 -0.16 17.31 8.58
C ASP A 186 1.24 17.86 8.91
N ALA A 187 2.30 17.08 8.66
CA ALA A 187 3.69 17.49 8.80
C ALA A 187 4.19 18.37 7.64
N GLY A 188 3.38 18.57 6.59
CA GLY A 188 3.75 19.36 5.42
C GLY A 188 4.57 18.62 4.37
N ALA A 189 4.66 17.29 4.46
CA ALA A 189 5.27 16.45 3.43
C ALA A 189 4.36 16.36 2.20
N ARG A 190 4.94 16.07 1.04
CA ARG A 190 4.18 15.70 -0.16
C ARG A 190 3.76 14.24 -0.06
N VAL A 191 2.48 13.95 -0.27
CA VAL A 191 1.93 12.62 -0.05
C VAL A 191 1.38 12.04 -1.35
N PHE A 192 1.80 10.80 -1.66
CA PHE A 192 1.26 9.95 -2.71
C PHE A 192 0.57 8.75 -2.05
N PHE A 193 -0.70 8.56 -2.36
CA PHE A 193 -1.48 7.42 -1.89
C PHE A 193 -1.60 6.41 -3.03
N VAL A 194 -0.95 5.24 -2.87
CA VAL A 194 -0.79 4.21 -3.90
C VAL A 194 -1.69 3.02 -3.60
N TYR A 195 -2.54 2.62 -4.55
CA TYR A 195 -3.55 1.58 -4.32
C TYR A 195 -4.08 0.96 -5.63
N ASN A 196 -4.90 -0.13 -5.49
CA ASN A 196 -5.35 -0.96 -6.61
C ASN A 196 -6.89 -1.16 -6.70
N ASN A 197 -7.69 -0.29 -6.15
CA ASN A 197 -9.14 -0.33 -6.30
C ASN A 197 -9.66 0.90 -7.04
N PRO A 198 -10.77 0.80 -7.81
CA PRO A 198 -11.41 1.95 -8.43
C PRO A 198 -11.84 3.01 -7.41
N ASP A 199 -11.59 4.28 -7.72
CA ASP A 199 -11.89 5.40 -6.84
C ASP A 199 -13.36 5.49 -6.44
N ASP A 200 -14.27 5.25 -7.37
CA ASP A 200 -15.71 5.29 -7.17
C ASP A 200 -16.17 4.20 -6.20
N ILE A 201 -15.61 3.00 -6.29
CA ILE A 201 -15.89 1.90 -5.36
C ILE A 201 -15.38 2.25 -3.97
N LEU A 202 -14.13 2.70 -3.84
CA LEU A 202 -13.57 3.11 -2.55
C LEU A 202 -14.37 4.24 -1.91
N ARG A 203 -14.76 5.26 -2.69
CA ARG A 203 -15.60 6.37 -2.21
C ARG A 203 -16.97 5.89 -1.74
N ALA A 204 -17.56 4.94 -2.44
CA ALA A 204 -18.89 4.44 -2.11
C ALA A 204 -18.89 3.53 -0.87
N ARG A 205 -17.86 2.68 -0.73
CA ARG A 205 -17.86 1.55 0.20
C ARG A 205 -17.04 1.77 1.46
N VAL A 206 -15.97 2.55 1.41
CA VAL A 206 -15.02 2.68 2.52
C VAL A 206 -14.87 4.14 2.93
N ARG A 207 -15.46 4.53 4.05
CA ARG A 207 -15.46 5.93 4.54
C ARG A 207 -14.04 6.49 4.67
N ARG A 208 -13.13 5.76 5.33
CA ARG A 208 -11.75 6.21 5.54
C ARG A 208 -10.96 6.39 4.23
N SER A 209 -11.23 5.56 3.22
CA SER A 209 -10.63 5.70 1.89
C SER A 209 -11.21 6.89 1.14
N ARG A 210 -12.53 7.11 1.22
CA ARG A 210 -13.19 8.29 0.65
C ARG A 210 -12.53 9.58 1.14
N GLU A 211 -12.29 9.68 2.45
CA GLU A 211 -11.68 10.87 3.05
C GLU A 211 -10.30 11.17 2.44
N VAL A 212 -9.47 10.14 2.19
CA VAL A 212 -8.15 10.30 1.53
C VAL A 212 -8.30 10.61 0.03
N ILE A 213 -9.21 9.91 -0.66
CA ILE A 213 -9.41 10.08 -2.10
C ILE A 213 -9.96 11.49 -2.41
N ASP A 214 -10.80 12.03 -1.55
CA ASP A 214 -11.38 13.36 -1.72
C ASP A 214 -10.46 14.49 -1.23
N GLU A 215 -9.36 14.19 -0.54
CA GLU A 215 -8.38 15.19 -0.11
C GLU A 215 -7.50 15.63 -1.30
N PRO A 216 -7.62 16.87 -1.80
CA PRO A 216 -6.91 17.29 -3.02
C PRO A 216 -5.40 17.45 -2.85
N ARG A 217 -4.91 17.60 -1.61
CA ARG A 217 -3.47 17.74 -1.30
C ARG A 217 -2.73 16.40 -1.31
N ILE A 218 -3.44 15.27 -1.27
CA ILE A 218 -2.87 13.92 -1.44
C ILE A 218 -2.99 13.54 -2.91
N GLU A 219 -1.88 13.20 -3.57
CA GLU A 219 -1.92 12.70 -4.95
C GLU A 219 -2.29 11.21 -4.95
N LYS A 220 -3.35 10.85 -5.67
CA LYS A 220 -3.81 9.48 -5.82
C LYS A 220 -3.05 8.79 -6.96
N VAL A 221 -2.48 7.63 -6.65
CA VAL A 221 -1.77 6.76 -7.59
C VAL A 221 -2.56 5.46 -7.68
N ASN A 222 -3.56 5.48 -8.55
CA ASN A 222 -4.45 4.33 -8.78
C ASN A 222 -3.81 3.37 -9.80
N LEU A 223 -3.49 2.15 -9.35
CA LEU A 223 -2.85 1.09 -10.12
C LEU A 223 -3.80 -0.10 -10.35
N THR A 224 -5.11 0.12 -10.34
CA THR A 224 -6.12 -0.94 -10.44
C THR A 224 -5.84 -1.90 -11.59
N THR A 225 -5.62 -3.18 -11.27
CA THR A 225 -5.38 -4.26 -12.24
C THR A 225 -6.57 -5.20 -12.41
N GLY A 226 -7.64 -5.01 -11.63
CA GLY A 226 -8.78 -5.92 -11.60
C GLY A 226 -8.73 -6.91 -10.42
N PRO A 227 -9.53 -7.98 -10.46
CA PRO A 227 -9.56 -9.01 -9.42
C PRO A 227 -8.22 -9.74 -9.28
N MET A 228 -7.94 -10.26 -8.09
CA MET A 228 -6.69 -10.96 -7.81
C MET A 228 -6.72 -12.42 -8.29
N ALA A 229 -5.57 -12.94 -8.74
CA ALA A 229 -5.44 -14.33 -9.19
C ALA A 229 -5.84 -15.35 -8.12
N VAL A 230 -5.63 -15.03 -6.86
CA VAL A 230 -6.11 -15.79 -5.71
C VAL A 230 -7.05 -14.89 -4.92
N THR A 231 -8.32 -15.26 -4.86
CA THR A 231 -9.37 -14.49 -4.17
C THR A 231 -8.96 -14.15 -2.74
N GLY A 232 -9.13 -12.89 -2.36
CA GLY A 232 -8.74 -12.38 -1.04
C GLY A 232 -7.23 -12.31 -0.81
N SER A 233 -6.39 -12.48 -1.85
CA SER A 233 -4.94 -12.33 -1.75
C SER A 233 -4.41 -11.21 -2.62
N THR A 234 -4.28 -10.04 -2.03
CA THR A 234 -3.74 -8.83 -2.68
C THR A 234 -2.24 -8.92 -2.99
N ARG A 235 -1.53 -9.91 -2.43
CA ARG A 235 -0.09 -10.19 -2.67
C ARG A 235 0.28 -10.53 -4.11
N MET A 236 -0.71 -10.76 -4.96
CA MET A 236 -0.51 -11.12 -6.36
C MET A 236 -0.32 -9.83 -7.20
N GLN A 237 -1.28 -9.50 -8.04
CA GLN A 237 -1.16 -8.38 -8.98
C GLN A 237 -0.99 -7.03 -8.30
N ALA A 238 -1.70 -6.79 -7.18
CA ALA A 238 -1.64 -5.50 -6.50
C ALA A 238 -0.22 -5.19 -6.02
N THR A 239 0.41 -6.07 -5.23
CA THR A 239 1.79 -5.87 -4.78
C THR A 239 2.78 -5.80 -5.95
N SER A 240 2.57 -6.59 -7.02
CA SER A 240 3.43 -6.58 -8.21
C SER A 240 3.36 -5.23 -8.94
N SER A 241 2.16 -4.68 -9.14
CA SER A 241 1.97 -3.38 -9.79
C SER A 241 2.56 -2.23 -8.97
N GLU A 242 2.42 -2.28 -7.65
CA GLU A 242 2.99 -1.29 -6.74
C GLU A 242 4.52 -1.33 -6.73
N LEU A 243 5.12 -2.53 -6.68
CA LEU A 243 6.58 -2.66 -6.78
C LEU A 243 7.07 -2.10 -8.11
N LEU A 244 6.43 -2.46 -9.23
CA LEU A 244 6.81 -2.02 -10.56
C LEU A 244 6.70 -0.49 -10.68
N ALA A 245 5.61 0.09 -10.19
CA ALA A 245 5.40 1.53 -10.20
C ALA A 245 6.46 2.25 -9.34
N MET A 246 6.70 1.79 -8.12
CA MET A 246 7.67 2.41 -7.22
C MET A 246 9.10 2.30 -7.74
N MET A 247 9.49 1.14 -8.32
CA MET A 247 10.81 0.97 -8.95
C MET A 247 11.01 1.87 -10.18
N THR A 248 9.92 2.26 -10.84
CA THR A 248 9.98 3.19 -11.98
C THR A 248 10.21 4.64 -11.52
N VAL A 249 9.73 4.99 -10.32
CA VAL A 249 9.86 6.34 -9.74
C VAL A 249 11.24 6.58 -9.13
N LEU A 250 11.87 5.54 -8.59
CA LEU A 250 13.15 5.59 -7.87
C LEU A 250 14.34 5.42 -8.78
#